data_17f861cd377f307fa98c60ee1726bec1
#
_entry.id   17f861cd377f307fa98c60ee1726bec1
#
_cell.length_a   1.000
_cell.length_b   1.000
_cell.length_c   1.000
_cell.angle_alpha   90.00
_cell.angle_beta   90.00
_cell.angle_gamma   90.00
#
_symmetry.space_group_name_H-M   'P 1'
#
loop_
_entity.id
_entity.type
_entity.pdbx_description
1 polymer ?
#
loop_
_entity_poly.entity_id
_entity_poly.type
_entity_poly.pdbx_seq_one_letter_code
_entity_poly.pdbx_strand_id
1 'polypeptide(L)'
;MFFKKALFIDLNDNPYDSVDGIHSASMGGIWNCLIYGFAGVQFTGTEIWIQPCLPETWEKISFILTLRKIEIQFVISEKRIVMESGQELKEPLYVCVGDRRYIFVRNLELYRDTEETKEWKKKSEDVSLT
;
A
#
# COMPACT_ATOMS: atom_id res chain seq x y z
N MET A 1 -17.77 -13.07 6.34
CA MET A 1 -16.68 -12.11 6.50
C MET A 1 -17.18 -10.69 6.26
N PHE A 2 -17.10 -9.83 7.22
CA PHE A 2 -17.72 -8.49 7.19
C PHE A 2 -17.17 -7.58 6.08
N PHE A 3 -15.87 -7.71 5.75
CA PHE A 3 -15.25 -6.92 4.69
C PHE A 3 -15.91 -7.14 3.32
N LYS A 4 -16.13 -8.38 2.94
CA LYS A 4 -16.83 -8.69 1.67
C LYS A 4 -18.26 -8.12 1.67
N LYS A 5 -18.96 -8.20 2.78
CA LYS A 5 -20.31 -7.63 2.88
C LYS A 5 -20.30 -6.12 2.69
N ALA A 6 -19.35 -5.41 3.32
CA ALA A 6 -19.22 -3.96 3.17
C ALA A 6 -18.85 -3.57 1.73
N LEU A 7 -17.98 -4.34 1.07
CA LEU A 7 -17.58 -4.10 -0.32
C LEU A 7 -18.76 -4.22 -1.30
N PHE A 8 -19.71 -5.13 -1.05
CA PHE A 8 -20.82 -5.39 -1.95
C PHE A 8 -22.12 -4.64 -1.60
N ILE A 9 -22.14 -3.85 -0.52
CA ILE A 9 -23.34 -3.08 -0.15
C ILE A 9 -23.79 -2.17 -1.31
N ASP A 10 -22.86 -1.42 -1.90
CA ASP A 10 -23.16 -0.48 -2.98
C ASP A 10 -23.10 -1.09 -4.40
N LEU A 11 -22.61 -2.33 -4.51
CA LEU A 11 -22.48 -3.05 -5.80
C LEU A 11 -23.62 -4.02 -6.08
N ASN A 12 -24.39 -4.38 -5.07
CA ASN A 12 -25.56 -5.23 -5.25
C ASN A 12 -26.79 -4.35 -5.52
N ASP A 13 -27.52 -4.70 -6.57
CA ASP A 13 -28.85 -4.12 -6.87
C ASP A 13 -29.84 -4.53 -5.77
N ASN A 14 -29.69 -3.96 -4.60
CA ASN A 14 -30.66 -4.10 -3.54
C ASN A 14 -31.69 -3.00 -3.69
N PRO A 15 -32.98 -3.29 -3.94
CA PRO A 15 -33.99 -2.26 -4.19
C PRO A 15 -34.22 -1.33 -2.99
N TYR A 16 -33.68 -1.66 -1.82
CA TYR A 16 -33.76 -0.81 -0.64
C TYR A 16 -32.57 0.16 -0.50
N ASP A 17 -31.44 -0.11 -1.16
CA ASP A 17 -30.23 0.72 -1.07
C ASP A 17 -30.08 1.69 -2.25
N SER A 18 -30.74 1.41 -3.39
CA SER A 18 -30.64 2.25 -4.59
C SER A 18 -31.32 3.62 -4.48
N VAL A 19 -32.18 3.80 -3.48
CA VAL A 19 -32.92 5.06 -3.29
C VAL A 19 -32.07 6.14 -2.59
N ASP A 20 -31.06 5.72 -1.80
CA ASP A 20 -30.27 6.63 -0.95
C ASP A 20 -28.90 6.99 -1.53
N GLY A 21 -28.53 6.44 -2.69
CA GLY A 21 -27.24 6.68 -3.33
C GLY A 21 -26.09 5.86 -2.70
N ILE A 22 -24.88 6.18 -3.11
CA ILE A 22 -23.67 5.50 -2.62
C ILE A 22 -23.42 5.82 -1.14
N HIS A 23 -23.20 4.79 -0.34
CA HIS A 23 -22.87 4.95 1.08
C HIS A 23 -21.40 5.41 1.25
N SER A 24 -21.15 6.69 1.20
CA SER A 24 -19.81 7.28 1.23
C SER A 24 -19.00 6.88 2.48
N ALA A 25 -19.66 6.72 3.62
CA ALA A 25 -19.00 6.24 4.84
C ALA A 25 -18.52 4.79 4.72
N SER A 26 -19.30 3.92 4.07
CA SER A 26 -18.93 2.53 3.79
C SER A 26 -17.74 2.48 2.82
N MET A 27 -17.74 3.28 1.75
CA MET A 27 -16.65 3.37 0.80
C MET A 27 -15.36 3.87 1.45
N GLY A 28 -15.44 4.89 2.29
CA GLY A 28 -14.31 5.39 3.08
C GLY A 28 -13.76 4.35 4.06
N GLY A 29 -14.64 3.58 4.70
CA GLY A 29 -14.26 2.47 5.56
C GLY A 29 -13.55 1.34 4.81
N ILE A 30 -14.02 0.99 3.61
CA ILE A 30 -13.37 0.00 2.74
C ILE A 30 -11.97 0.47 2.33
N TRP A 31 -11.83 1.72 1.93
CA TRP A 31 -10.54 2.30 1.58
C TRP A 31 -9.55 2.23 2.75
N ASN A 32 -9.99 2.62 3.93
CA ASN A 32 -9.17 2.54 5.14
C ASN A 32 -8.77 1.10 5.47
N CYS A 33 -9.66 0.13 5.32
CA CYS A 33 -9.33 -1.28 5.50
C CYS A 33 -8.28 -1.77 4.49
N LEU A 34 -8.38 -1.34 3.24
CA LEU A 34 -7.43 -1.72 2.20
C LEU A 34 -6.04 -1.14 2.47
N ILE A 35 -5.97 0.15 2.73
CA ILE A 35 -4.69 0.87 2.85
C ILE A 35 -4.06 0.67 4.23
N TYR A 36 -4.80 0.97 5.30
CA TYR A 36 -4.25 0.87 6.66
C TYR A 36 -4.26 -0.55 7.21
N GLY A 37 -5.26 -1.36 6.84
CA GLY A 37 -5.42 -2.73 7.32
C GLY A 37 -4.58 -3.73 6.53
N PHE A 38 -4.87 -3.94 5.26
CA PHE A 38 -4.23 -4.98 4.46
C PHE A 38 -2.87 -4.56 3.89
N ALA A 39 -2.77 -3.41 3.28
CA ALA A 39 -1.49 -2.88 2.81
C ALA A 39 -0.60 -2.43 3.97
N GLY A 40 -1.21 -2.04 5.07
CA GLY A 40 -0.52 -1.63 6.29
C GLY A 40 0.27 -0.33 6.15
N VAL A 41 -0.18 0.57 5.27
CA VAL A 41 0.50 1.84 5.01
C VAL A 41 -0.04 2.93 5.91
N GLN A 42 0.85 3.57 6.66
CA GLN A 42 0.55 4.74 7.50
C GLN A 42 1.53 5.86 7.18
N PHE A 43 1.03 7.08 7.15
CA PHE A 43 1.83 8.27 6.93
C PHE A 43 1.77 9.20 8.15
N THR A 44 2.93 9.52 8.70
CA THR A 44 3.08 10.32 9.92
C THR A 44 3.61 11.74 9.67
N GLY A 45 3.53 12.22 8.41
CA GLY A 45 4.02 13.53 7.98
C GLY A 45 5.42 13.50 7.38
N THR A 46 6.36 12.79 7.97
CA THR A 46 7.75 12.63 7.48
C THR A 46 8.13 11.20 7.15
N GLU A 47 7.39 10.24 7.66
CA GLU A 47 7.66 8.82 7.53
C GLU A 47 6.45 8.07 6.99
N ILE A 48 6.73 7.08 6.16
CA ILE A 48 5.77 6.07 5.71
C ILE A 48 6.11 4.78 6.42
N TRP A 49 5.16 4.24 7.16
CA TRP A 49 5.26 2.94 7.79
C TRP A 49 4.49 1.92 6.96
N ILE A 50 5.12 0.81 6.62
CA ILE A 50 4.51 -0.25 5.84
C ILE A 50 4.62 -1.57 6.59
N GLN A 51 3.47 -2.14 6.92
CA GLN A 51 3.36 -3.43 7.59
C GLN A 51 2.28 -4.27 6.90
N PRO A 52 2.62 -4.94 5.78
CA PRO A 52 1.64 -5.69 5.01
C PRO A 52 1.03 -6.85 5.79
N CYS A 53 -0.26 -7.00 5.65
CA CYS A 53 -1.03 -8.13 6.18
C CYS A 53 -2.11 -8.53 5.17
N LEU A 54 -1.68 -9.03 4.01
CA LEU A 54 -2.58 -9.41 2.94
C LEU A 54 -3.25 -10.76 3.24
N PRO A 55 -4.53 -10.94 2.85
CA PRO A 55 -5.15 -12.25 2.85
C PRO A 55 -4.35 -13.24 1.99
N GLU A 56 -4.29 -14.50 2.39
CA GLU A 56 -3.55 -15.57 1.68
C GLU A 56 -3.94 -15.71 0.21
N THR A 57 -5.18 -15.39 -0.12
CA THR A 57 -5.72 -15.48 -1.48
C THR A 57 -5.35 -14.29 -2.37
N TRP A 58 -4.75 -13.25 -1.82
CA TRP A 58 -4.34 -12.07 -2.58
C TRP A 58 -2.87 -12.15 -2.95
N GLU A 59 -2.57 -12.02 -4.22
CA GLU A 59 -1.19 -11.98 -4.68
C GLU A 59 -0.53 -10.64 -4.35
N LYS A 60 -1.25 -9.54 -4.59
CA LYS A 60 -0.77 -8.18 -4.37
C LYS A 60 -1.91 -7.19 -4.23
N ILE A 61 -1.60 -6.03 -3.69
CA ILE A 61 -2.44 -4.84 -3.72
C ILE A 61 -1.66 -3.70 -4.38
N SER A 62 -2.32 -2.99 -5.28
CA SER A 62 -1.75 -1.82 -5.96
C SER A 62 -2.67 -0.62 -5.78
N PHE A 63 -2.10 0.53 -5.47
CA PHE A 63 -2.84 1.77 -5.29
C PHE A 63 -1.92 2.98 -5.46
N ILE A 64 -2.52 4.15 -5.60
CA ILE A 64 -1.82 5.43 -5.68
C ILE A 64 -2.25 6.28 -4.50
N LEU A 65 -1.27 6.84 -3.80
CA LEU A 65 -1.49 7.86 -2.77
C LEU A 65 -0.84 9.16 -3.20
N THR A 66 -1.54 10.26 -2.98
CA THR A 66 -0.98 11.60 -3.16
C THR A 66 -0.44 12.09 -1.83
N LEU A 67 0.88 12.18 -1.74
CA LEU A 67 1.59 12.69 -0.58
C LEU A 67 2.39 13.92 -0.98
N ARG A 68 2.23 15.03 -0.25
CA ARG A 68 2.90 16.30 -0.57
C ARG A 68 2.70 16.75 -2.03
N LYS A 69 1.49 16.56 -2.56
CA LYS A 69 1.10 16.86 -3.97
C LYS A 69 1.82 16.00 -5.02
N ILE A 70 2.43 14.91 -4.62
CA ILE A 70 3.11 13.96 -5.50
C ILE A 70 2.36 12.63 -5.44
N GLU A 71 2.05 12.07 -6.59
CA GLU A 71 1.46 10.75 -6.70
C GLU A 71 2.54 9.68 -6.56
N ILE A 72 2.34 8.78 -5.63
CA ILE A 72 3.21 7.64 -5.37
C ILE A 72 2.41 6.37 -5.59
N GLN A 73 2.87 5.55 -6.52
CA GLN A 73 2.30 4.24 -6.75
C GLN A 73 2.92 3.23 -5.80
N PHE A 74 2.05 2.44 -5.16
CA PHE A 74 2.43 1.33 -4.30
C PHE A 74 2.01 0.01 -4.94
N VAL A 75 2.90 -0.95 -4.94
CA VAL A 75 2.59 -2.35 -5.24
C VAL A 75 3.13 -3.18 -4.09
N ILE A 76 2.25 -3.79 -3.35
CA ILE A 76 2.59 -4.51 -2.11
C ILE A 76 2.10 -5.96 -2.23
N SER A 77 3.00 -6.89 -2.02
CA SER A 77 2.73 -8.30 -1.86
C SER A 77 3.34 -8.81 -0.55
N GLU A 78 3.12 -10.05 -0.22
CA GLU A 78 3.72 -10.65 0.97
C GLU A 78 5.25 -10.57 0.98
N LYS A 79 5.87 -10.70 -0.19
CA LYS A 79 7.33 -10.78 -0.35
C LYS A 79 7.97 -9.54 -0.97
N ARG A 80 7.19 -8.59 -1.46
CA ARG A 80 7.70 -7.47 -2.23
C ARG A 80 6.93 -6.19 -1.98
N ILE A 81 7.65 -5.09 -1.81
CA ILE A 81 7.09 -3.74 -1.73
C ILE A 81 7.79 -2.91 -2.80
N VAL A 82 7.00 -2.29 -3.67
CA VAL A 82 7.48 -1.35 -4.68
C VAL A 82 6.78 -0.03 -4.49
N MET A 83 7.56 1.03 -4.44
CA MET A 83 7.09 2.41 -4.44
C MET A 83 7.72 3.16 -5.61
N GLU A 84 6.91 3.87 -6.36
CA GLU A 84 7.37 4.64 -7.51
C GLU A 84 6.62 5.96 -7.61
N SER A 85 7.36 7.05 -7.87
CA SER A 85 6.79 8.33 -8.22
C SER A 85 7.21 8.76 -9.61
N GLY A 86 6.31 9.49 -10.31
CA GLY A 86 6.59 10.00 -11.65
C GLY A 86 7.69 11.07 -11.69
N GLN A 87 8.02 11.63 -10.54
CA GLN A 87 9.03 12.67 -10.40
C GLN A 87 9.85 12.44 -9.12
N GLU A 88 11.05 12.98 -9.11
CA GLU A 88 11.91 12.94 -7.93
C GLU A 88 11.38 13.88 -6.84
N LEU A 89 11.36 13.41 -5.61
CA LEU A 89 10.97 14.23 -4.46
C LEU A 89 12.09 15.22 -4.12
N LYS A 90 11.74 16.48 -3.89
CA LYS A 90 12.69 17.50 -3.43
C LYS A 90 13.21 17.19 -2.02
N GLU A 91 12.34 16.69 -1.16
CA GLU A 91 12.66 16.23 0.18
C GLU A 91 12.38 14.73 0.25
N PRO A 92 13.37 13.90 0.62
CA PRO A 92 13.18 12.47 0.70
C PRO A 92 12.16 12.12 1.79
N LEU A 93 11.40 11.06 1.55
CA LEU A 93 10.55 10.42 2.55
C LEU A 93 11.30 9.24 3.17
N TYR A 94 11.12 9.06 4.46
CA TYR A 94 11.62 7.87 5.14
C TYR A 94 10.56 6.78 5.10
N VAL A 95 10.96 5.57 4.75
CA VAL A 95 10.09 4.40 4.69
C VAL A 95 10.57 3.39 5.72
N CYS A 96 9.71 3.11 6.70
CA CYS A 96 9.98 2.19 7.78
C CYS A 96 9.24 0.87 7.53
N VAL A 97 10.00 -0.21 7.45
CA VAL A 97 9.46 -1.57 7.26
C VAL A 97 10.16 -2.51 8.23
N GLY A 98 9.41 -3.10 9.14
CA GLY A 98 10.00 -3.84 10.26
C GLY A 98 10.90 -2.93 11.10
N ASP A 99 12.11 -3.39 11.38
CA ASP A 99 13.10 -2.63 12.16
C ASP A 99 14.03 -1.76 11.30
N ARG A 100 13.74 -1.65 10.01
CA ARG A 100 14.61 -0.95 9.07
C ARG A 100 13.96 0.29 8.51
N ARG A 101 14.79 1.28 8.22
CA ARG A 101 14.44 2.57 7.64
C ARG A 101 15.15 2.75 6.32
N TYR A 102 14.38 3.11 5.30
CA TYR A 102 14.86 3.35 3.94
C TYR A 102 14.55 4.77 3.52
N ILE A 103 15.27 5.25 2.51
CA ILE A 103 15.04 6.56 1.91
C ILE A 103 14.33 6.36 0.58
N PHE A 104 13.21 7.06 0.40
CA PHE A 104 12.47 7.12 -0.85
C PHE A 104 12.60 8.51 -1.46
N VAL A 105 13.10 8.59 -2.67
CA VAL A 105 13.23 9.81 -3.47
C VAL A 105 12.41 9.72 -4.74
N ARG A 106 12.45 8.58 -5.41
CA ARG A 106 11.69 8.30 -6.64
C ARG A 106 11.24 6.85 -6.74
N ASN A 107 12.15 5.93 -6.50
CA ASN A 107 11.89 4.50 -6.59
C ASN A 107 12.44 3.79 -5.35
N LEU A 108 11.70 2.84 -4.84
CA LEU A 108 12.14 1.95 -3.77
C LEU A 108 11.55 0.57 -4.02
N GLU A 109 12.39 -0.44 -4.05
CA GLU A 109 11.97 -1.83 -4.12
C GLU A 109 12.58 -2.61 -2.95
N LEU A 110 11.72 -3.21 -2.15
CA LEU A 110 12.08 -4.07 -1.03
C LEU A 110 11.57 -5.47 -1.28
N TYR A 111 12.32 -6.45 -0.85
CA TYR A 111 11.93 -7.85 -0.88
C TYR A 111 12.30 -8.55 0.42
N ARG A 112 11.60 -9.61 0.74
CA ARG A 112 11.94 -10.50 1.84
C ARG A 112 11.89 -11.96 1.39
N ASP A 113 12.78 -12.75 1.93
CA ASP A 113 12.75 -14.19 1.81
C ASP A 113 11.99 -14.77 3.00
N THR A 114 10.90 -15.48 2.72
CA THR A 114 10.04 -16.04 3.75
C THR A 114 10.58 -17.33 4.36
N GLU A 115 11.56 -17.96 3.72
CA GLU A 115 12.08 -19.26 4.16
C GLU A 115 13.22 -19.14 5.20
N GLU A 116 14.06 -18.12 5.10
CA GLU A 116 15.22 -17.99 5.98
C GLU A 116 15.19 -16.75 6.89
N THR A 117 14.77 -15.61 6.38
CA THR A 117 14.75 -14.38 7.16
C THR A 117 13.49 -13.58 6.89
N LYS A 118 12.75 -13.22 7.94
CA LYS A 118 11.62 -12.31 7.84
C LYS A 118 12.03 -10.85 7.58
N GLU A 119 13.31 -10.62 7.28
CA GLU A 119 13.86 -9.28 7.09
C GLU A 119 13.64 -8.76 5.68
N TRP A 120 13.22 -7.51 5.59
CA TRP A 120 13.14 -6.79 4.34
C TRP A 120 14.52 -6.31 3.90
N LYS A 121 14.84 -6.48 2.62
CA LYS A 121 16.10 -6.04 2.00
C LYS A 121 15.78 -5.12 0.84
N LYS A 122 16.56 -4.07 0.67
CA LYS A 122 16.49 -3.23 -0.52
C LYS A 122 17.13 -3.96 -1.69
N LYS A 123 16.43 -3.99 -2.82
CA LYS A 123 17.05 -4.45 -4.07
C LYS A 123 18.13 -3.43 -4.44
N SER A 124 19.37 -3.89 -4.54
CA SER A 124 20.44 -3.08 -5.08
C SER A 124 20.09 -2.77 -6.54
N GLU A 125 20.17 -1.50 -6.91
CA GLU A 125 20.28 -1.17 -8.32
C GLU A 125 21.54 -1.89 -8.80
N ASP A 126 21.37 -2.88 -9.68
CA ASP A 126 22.48 -3.41 -10.45
C ASP A 126 22.98 -2.26 -11.34
N VAL A 127 23.91 -1.52 -10.80
CA VAL A 127 24.79 -0.69 -11.62
C VAL A 127 25.63 -1.70 -12.38
N SER A 128 25.13 -2.14 -13.54
CA SER A 128 25.98 -2.87 -14.47
C SER A 128 27.07 -1.88 -14.91
N LEU A 129 28.19 -1.96 -14.25
CA LEU A 129 29.42 -1.36 -14.72
C LEU A 129 29.85 -2.13 -15.97
N THR A 130 29.35 -1.68 -17.11
CA THR A 130 29.96 -2.02 -18.36
C THR A 130 31.11 -1.08 -18.65
#